data_599b4ba131d550a0ec6070206889e555
#
_entry.id   599b4ba131d550a0ec6070206889e555
#
_cell.length_a   1.000
_cell.length_b   1.000
_cell.length_c   1.000
_cell.angle_alpha   90.00
_cell.angle_beta   90.00
_cell.angle_gamma   90.00
#
_symmetry.space_group_name_H-M   'P 1'
#
loop_
_entity.id
_entity.type
_entity.pdbx_description
1 polymer ?
#
loop_
_entity_poly.entity_id
_entity_poly.type
_entity_poly.pdbx_seq_one_letter_code
_entity_poly.pdbx_strand_id
1 'polypeptide(L)'
;MKASPEAQRRLLDLQAVDTALAQLAHRRKSLPELAEIDAAARELSALEDERARAQVAVDDLDRDISRFEKDIDQVRTRKAKDQARLDAGGALREIEGLQHELATLNRRQSELEDAELELMEQRDAAEQALTAVQQRLTSSGERRAAAEARRDAAYAEIAKEQEFKSASRGPLAADLPPDLVTLYDKIRTETGLGAALVRSGRCGGCRIELYGADLARVKSAPADDVVRCEECRRIMVRTSESGL
;
A
#
# COMPACT_ATOMS: atom_id res chain seq x y z
N MET A 1 26.32 23.38 35.55
CA MET A 1 26.37 21.93 35.90
C MET A 1 27.78 21.43 35.58
N LYS A 2 28.30 20.54 36.45
CA LYS A 2 29.63 19.96 36.24
C LYS A 2 29.55 18.47 36.01
N ALA A 3 30.33 17.97 35.06
CA ALA A 3 30.53 16.55 34.78
C ALA A 3 31.94 16.33 34.24
N SER A 4 32.58 15.21 34.59
CA SER A 4 33.94 14.95 34.09
C SER A 4 34.01 14.95 32.55
N PRO A 5 35.12 15.30 31.97
CA PRO A 5 35.32 15.27 30.51
C PRO A 5 35.05 13.86 29.92
N GLU A 6 35.31 12.81 30.71
CA GLU A 6 35.02 11.43 30.33
C GLU A 6 33.50 11.15 30.29
N ALA A 7 32.75 11.57 31.33
CA ALA A 7 31.30 11.47 31.34
C ALA A 7 30.66 12.24 30.18
N GLN A 8 31.18 13.45 29.88
CA GLN A 8 30.71 14.22 28.72
C GLN A 8 30.96 13.48 27.38
N ARG A 9 32.11 12.82 27.22
CA ARG A 9 32.39 11.99 26.02
C ARG A 9 31.46 10.79 25.91
N ARG A 10 31.21 10.09 27.02
CA ARG A 10 30.27 8.94 27.06
C ARG A 10 28.83 9.33 26.70
N LEU A 11 28.44 10.62 26.84
CA LEU A 11 27.16 11.08 26.29
C LEU A 11 27.06 10.92 24.77
N LEU A 12 28.17 10.95 24.04
CA LEU A 12 28.17 10.73 22.60
C LEU A 12 27.85 9.27 22.27
N ASP A 13 28.28 8.32 23.10
CA ASP A 13 27.95 6.90 22.95
C ASP A 13 26.46 6.67 23.20
N LEU A 14 25.92 7.28 24.27
CA LEU A 14 24.48 7.27 24.54
C LEU A 14 23.68 7.91 23.38
N GLN A 15 24.16 9.04 22.89
CA GLN A 15 23.54 9.72 21.73
C GLN A 15 23.60 8.87 20.44
N ALA A 16 24.68 8.14 20.21
CA ALA A 16 24.78 7.24 19.05
C ALA A 16 23.73 6.12 19.12
N VAL A 17 23.51 5.53 20.31
CA VAL A 17 22.45 4.54 20.52
C VAL A 17 21.05 5.15 20.30
N ASP A 18 20.78 6.30 20.90
CA ASP A 18 19.48 6.98 20.76
C ASP A 18 19.21 7.43 19.31
N THR A 19 20.27 7.86 18.59
CA THR A 19 20.16 8.19 17.17
C THR A 19 19.83 6.94 16.34
N ALA A 20 20.50 5.81 16.60
CA ALA A 20 20.22 4.55 15.92
C ALA A 20 18.78 4.09 16.17
N LEU A 21 18.29 4.17 17.41
CA LEU A 21 16.89 3.86 17.73
C LEU A 21 15.89 4.76 17.00
N ALA A 22 16.17 6.05 16.91
CA ALA A 22 15.33 6.99 16.17
C ALA A 22 15.34 6.69 14.65
N GLN A 23 16.49 6.34 14.09
CA GLN A 23 16.61 5.93 12.68
C GLN A 23 15.83 4.64 12.40
N LEU A 24 15.91 3.64 13.27
CA LEU A 24 15.13 2.41 13.16
C LEU A 24 13.62 2.67 13.23
N ALA A 25 13.20 3.53 14.16
CA ALA A 25 11.81 3.96 14.25
C ALA A 25 11.32 4.70 13.00
N HIS A 26 12.17 5.53 12.41
CA HIS A 26 11.88 6.19 11.12
C HIS A 26 11.80 5.18 9.98
N ARG A 27 12.82 4.30 9.85
CA ARG A 27 12.86 3.24 8.82
C ARG A 27 11.59 2.38 8.84
N ARG A 28 11.11 2.01 10.05
CA ARG A 28 9.88 1.24 10.21
C ARG A 28 8.64 1.94 9.61
N LYS A 29 8.59 3.27 9.67
CA LYS A 29 7.47 4.07 9.13
C LYS A 29 7.61 4.39 7.64
N SER A 30 8.81 4.29 7.09
CA SER A 30 9.14 4.69 5.71
C SER A 30 9.57 3.51 4.83
N LEU A 31 9.15 2.28 5.18
CA LEU A 31 9.40 1.11 4.34
C LEU A 31 8.72 1.28 2.98
N PRO A 32 9.41 1.04 1.86
CA PRO A 32 8.82 1.13 0.52
C PRO A 32 7.66 0.16 0.32
N GLU A 33 7.67 -0.99 0.99
CA GLU A 33 6.62 -2.00 0.97
C GLU A 33 5.26 -1.44 1.42
N LEU A 34 5.23 -0.44 2.28
CA LEU A 34 3.98 0.20 2.72
C LEU A 34 3.27 0.89 1.55
N ALA A 35 4.02 1.59 0.70
CA ALA A 35 3.46 2.24 -0.49
C ALA A 35 3.01 1.22 -1.53
N GLU A 36 3.73 0.10 -1.68
CA GLU A 36 3.34 -1.00 -2.57
C GLU A 36 2.04 -1.65 -2.10
N ILE A 37 1.89 -1.92 -0.80
CA ILE A 37 0.67 -2.50 -0.20
C ILE A 37 -0.52 -1.57 -0.42
N ASP A 38 -0.35 -0.28 -0.16
CA ASP A 38 -1.41 0.72 -0.36
C ASP A 38 -1.81 0.85 -1.84
N ALA A 39 -0.85 0.80 -2.75
CA ALA A 39 -1.12 0.82 -4.19
C ALA A 39 -1.89 -0.43 -4.64
N ALA A 40 -1.45 -1.60 -4.21
CA ALA A 40 -2.12 -2.87 -4.51
C ALA A 40 -3.53 -2.94 -3.90
N ALA A 41 -3.74 -2.39 -2.69
CA ALA A 41 -5.06 -2.32 -2.08
C ALA A 41 -6.05 -1.47 -2.88
N ARG A 42 -5.60 -0.31 -3.39
CA ARG A 42 -6.43 0.54 -4.26
C ARG A 42 -6.73 -0.14 -5.60
N GLU A 43 -5.73 -0.82 -6.19
CA GLU A 43 -5.92 -1.58 -7.43
C GLU A 43 -6.93 -2.72 -7.25
N LEU A 44 -6.82 -3.49 -6.15
CA LEU A 44 -7.76 -4.57 -5.83
C LEU A 44 -9.20 -4.04 -5.71
N SER A 45 -9.41 -2.95 -5.00
CA SER A 45 -10.75 -2.34 -4.88
C SER A 45 -11.34 -1.95 -6.25
N ALA A 46 -10.53 -1.32 -7.12
CA ALA A 46 -10.97 -0.95 -8.45
C ALA A 46 -11.28 -2.17 -9.34
N LEU A 47 -10.47 -3.24 -9.21
CA LEU A 47 -10.68 -4.49 -9.92
C LEU A 47 -11.93 -5.26 -9.43
N GLU A 48 -12.26 -5.19 -8.14
CA GLU A 48 -13.49 -5.75 -7.59
C GLU A 48 -14.73 -5.07 -8.19
N ASP A 49 -14.71 -3.74 -8.32
CA ASP A 49 -15.77 -2.99 -9.00
C ASP A 49 -15.86 -3.35 -10.49
N GLU A 50 -14.71 -3.52 -11.16
CA GLU A 50 -14.64 -3.91 -12.58
C GLU A 50 -15.20 -5.34 -12.76
N ARG A 51 -14.84 -6.27 -11.87
CA ARG A 51 -15.38 -7.63 -11.87
C ARG A 51 -16.89 -7.66 -11.68
N ALA A 52 -17.40 -6.86 -10.74
CA ALA A 52 -18.85 -6.79 -10.49
C ALA A 52 -19.61 -6.30 -11.74
N ARG A 53 -19.09 -5.28 -12.43
CA ARG A 53 -19.67 -4.79 -13.69
C ARG A 53 -19.60 -5.83 -14.81
N ALA A 54 -18.47 -6.51 -14.96
CA ALA A 54 -18.30 -7.57 -15.95
C ALA A 54 -19.24 -8.75 -15.70
N GLN A 55 -19.44 -9.14 -14.43
CA GLN A 55 -20.38 -10.19 -14.06
C GLN A 55 -21.82 -9.81 -14.41
N VAL A 56 -22.23 -8.58 -14.10
CA VAL A 56 -23.58 -8.10 -14.46
C VAL A 56 -23.79 -8.14 -15.96
N ALA A 57 -22.77 -7.78 -16.76
CA ALA A 57 -22.90 -7.83 -18.22
C ALA A 57 -23.11 -9.27 -18.74
N VAL A 58 -22.42 -10.26 -18.18
CA VAL A 58 -22.64 -11.69 -18.50
C VAL A 58 -24.03 -12.10 -18.09
N ASP A 59 -24.46 -11.80 -16.86
CA ASP A 59 -25.77 -12.16 -16.34
C ASP A 59 -26.93 -11.53 -17.12
N ASP A 60 -26.75 -10.33 -17.66
CA ASP A 60 -27.74 -9.67 -18.51
C ASP A 60 -27.87 -10.38 -19.87
N LEU A 61 -26.73 -10.71 -20.51
CA LEU A 61 -26.70 -11.44 -21.77
C LEU A 61 -27.28 -12.85 -21.62
N ASP A 62 -26.97 -13.57 -20.53
CA ASP A 62 -27.57 -14.89 -20.27
C ASP A 62 -29.11 -14.81 -20.13
N ARG A 63 -29.62 -13.74 -19.52
CA ARG A 63 -31.09 -13.51 -19.44
C ARG A 63 -31.71 -13.22 -20.78
N ASP A 64 -31.05 -12.43 -21.62
CA ASP A 64 -31.54 -12.12 -22.96
C ASP A 64 -31.51 -13.37 -23.85
N ILE A 65 -30.43 -14.15 -23.84
CA ILE A 65 -30.33 -15.44 -24.55
C ILE A 65 -31.49 -16.37 -24.12
N SER A 66 -31.70 -16.53 -22.82
CA SER A 66 -32.79 -17.38 -22.30
C SER A 66 -34.18 -16.90 -22.75
N ARG A 67 -34.36 -15.62 -23.00
CA ARG A 67 -35.58 -15.05 -23.55
C ARG A 67 -35.74 -15.41 -25.03
N PHE A 68 -34.67 -15.27 -25.83
CA PHE A 68 -34.71 -15.68 -27.25
C PHE A 68 -34.91 -17.16 -27.43
N GLU A 69 -34.29 -18.03 -26.63
CA GLU A 69 -34.53 -19.48 -26.61
C GLU A 69 -36.01 -19.81 -26.41
N LYS A 70 -36.69 -19.13 -25.47
CA LYS A 70 -38.14 -19.33 -25.22
C LYS A 70 -38.99 -18.85 -26.42
N ASP A 71 -38.62 -17.71 -27.01
CA ASP A 71 -39.34 -17.19 -28.17
C ASP A 71 -39.17 -18.12 -29.38
N ILE A 72 -37.99 -18.67 -29.61
CA ILE A 72 -37.69 -19.66 -30.64
C ILE A 72 -38.51 -20.93 -30.41
N ASP A 73 -38.57 -21.43 -29.18
CA ASP A 73 -39.33 -22.63 -28.82
C ASP A 73 -40.83 -22.43 -29.06
N GLN A 74 -41.37 -21.25 -28.76
CA GLN A 74 -42.76 -20.90 -29.06
C GLN A 74 -43.04 -20.92 -30.56
N VAL A 75 -42.12 -20.34 -31.38
CA VAL A 75 -42.25 -20.36 -32.83
C VAL A 75 -42.18 -21.80 -33.37
N ARG A 76 -41.24 -22.61 -32.89
CA ARG A 76 -41.08 -24.01 -33.26
C ARG A 76 -42.35 -24.83 -32.93
N THR A 77 -42.92 -24.62 -31.74
CA THR A 77 -44.14 -25.27 -31.30
C THR A 77 -45.32 -24.91 -32.21
N ARG A 78 -45.46 -23.64 -32.59
CA ARG A 78 -46.49 -23.16 -33.49
C ARG A 78 -46.33 -23.76 -34.88
N LYS A 79 -45.10 -23.72 -35.43
CA LYS A 79 -44.78 -24.34 -36.73
C LYS A 79 -45.17 -25.82 -36.76
N ALA A 80 -44.82 -26.58 -35.72
CA ALA A 80 -45.16 -28.00 -35.61
C ALA A 80 -46.69 -28.21 -35.64
N LYS A 81 -47.45 -27.36 -34.95
CA LYS A 81 -48.92 -27.37 -34.94
C LYS A 81 -49.54 -27.08 -36.30
N ASP A 82 -49.04 -26.04 -36.98
CA ASP A 82 -49.57 -25.63 -38.29
C ASP A 82 -49.15 -26.61 -39.38
N GLN A 83 -47.97 -27.23 -39.29
CA GLN A 83 -47.53 -28.31 -40.15
C GLN A 83 -48.44 -29.55 -40.00
N ALA A 84 -48.76 -29.96 -38.78
CA ALA A 84 -49.65 -31.10 -38.51
C ALA A 84 -51.06 -30.83 -39.06
N ARG A 85 -51.56 -29.58 -39.03
CA ARG A 85 -52.83 -29.19 -39.64
C ARG A 85 -52.77 -29.23 -41.14
N LEU A 86 -51.69 -28.79 -41.75
CA LEU A 86 -51.46 -28.84 -43.20
C LEU A 86 -51.43 -30.28 -43.69
N ASP A 87 -50.74 -31.20 -42.93
CA ASP A 87 -50.60 -32.60 -43.27
C ASP A 87 -51.95 -33.36 -43.14
N ALA A 88 -52.82 -32.89 -42.24
CA ALA A 88 -54.21 -33.45 -42.10
C ALA A 88 -55.14 -33.12 -43.26
N GLY A 89 -54.73 -32.15 -44.11
CA GLY A 89 -55.52 -31.68 -45.25
C GLY A 89 -56.66 -30.73 -44.85
N GLY A 90 -57.39 -30.17 -45.87
CA GLY A 90 -58.46 -29.22 -45.63
C GLY A 90 -58.96 -28.55 -46.93
N ALA A 91 -59.72 -27.45 -46.79
CA ALA A 91 -60.12 -26.62 -47.90
C ALA A 91 -58.92 -25.91 -48.51
N LEU A 92 -58.88 -25.74 -49.86
CA LEU A 92 -57.78 -25.13 -50.59
C LEU A 92 -57.34 -23.80 -49.99
N ARG A 93 -58.30 -22.94 -49.62
CA ARG A 93 -58.01 -21.63 -48.99
C ARG A 93 -57.36 -21.76 -47.60
N GLU A 94 -57.65 -22.81 -46.82
CA GLU A 94 -57.07 -23.09 -45.57
C GLU A 94 -55.61 -23.58 -45.72
N ILE A 95 -55.36 -24.44 -46.70
CA ILE A 95 -54.01 -24.92 -47.07
C ILE A 95 -53.12 -23.77 -47.49
N GLU A 96 -53.59 -22.86 -48.37
CA GLU A 96 -52.85 -21.67 -48.79
C GLU A 96 -52.54 -20.76 -47.59
N GLY A 97 -53.50 -20.56 -46.68
CA GLY A 97 -53.30 -19.76 -45.46
C GLY A 97 -52.24 -20.36 -44.55
N LEU A 98 -52.26 -21.68 -44.30
CA LEU A 98 -51.25 -22.38 -43.48
C LEU A 98 -49.85 -22.35 -44.09
N GLN A 99 -49.75 -22.50 -45.42
CA GLN A 99 -48.47 -22.37 -46.15
C GLN A 99 -47.87 -20.98 -45.98
N HIS A 100 -48.67 -19.95 -46.09
CA HIS A 100 -48.22 -18.55 -45.91
C HIS A 100 -47.80 -18.28 -44.45
N GLU A 101 -48.54 -18.81 -43.48
CA GLU A 101 -48.19 -18.70 -42.05
C GLU A 101 -46.90 -19.45 -41.75
N LEU A 102 -46.70 -20.68 -42.21
CA LEU A 102 -45.47 -21.45 -42.10
C LEU A 102 -44.26 -20.73 -42.68
N ALA A 103 -44.41 -20.09 -43.90
CA ALA A 103 -43.36 -19.30 -44.49
C ALA A 103 -42.98 -18.10 -43.62
N THR A 104 -43.96 -17.43 -43.01
CA THR A 104 -43.76 -16.33 -42.07
C THR A 104 -43.05 -16.76 -40.77
N LEU A 105 -43.51 -17.89 -40.18
CA LEU A 105 -42.89 -18.48 -38.98
C LEU A 105 -41.45 -18.95 -39.25
N ASN A 106 -41.16 -19.50 -40.43
CA ASN A 106 -39.79 -19.87 -40.83
C ASN A 106 -38.87 -18.65 -40.85
N ARG A 107 -39.29 -17.57 -41.48
CA ARG A 107 -38.48 -16.31 -41.47
C ARG A 107 -38.31 -15.78 -40.06
N ARG A 108 -39.36 -15.73 -39.27
CA ARG A 108 -39.30 -15.27 -37.87
C ARG A 108 -38.37 -16.14 -37.00
N GLN A 109 -38.36 -17.45 -37.22
CA GLN A 109 -37.43 -18.35 -36.53
C GLN A 109 -36.00 -18.04 -36.91
N SER A 110 -35.68 -17.87 -38.22
CA SER A 110 -34.32 -17.52 -38.66
C SER A 110 -33.86 -16.21 -38.07
N GLU A 111 -34.71 -15.18 -38.07
CA GLU A 111 -34.38 -13.85 -37.48
C GLU A 111 -34.07 -13.93 -35.97
N LEU A 112 -34.83 -14.81 -35.23
CA LEU A 112 -34.58 -15.01 -33.81
C LEU A 112 -33.29 -15.80 -33.55
N GLU A 113 -33.05 -16.86 -34.34
CA GLU A 113 -31.82 -17.67 -34.25
C GLU A 113 -30.56 -16.84 -34.60
N ASP A 114 -30.63 -15.97 -35.60
CA ASP A 114 -29.54 -15.06 -35.94
C ASP A 114 -29.27 -14.05 -34.80
N ALA A 115 -30.32 -13.48 -34.20
CA ALA A 115 -30.20 -12.58 -33.07
C ALA A 115 -29.66 -13.28 -31.79
N GLU A 116 -30.07 -14.55 -31.55
CA GLU A 116 -29.53 -15.37 -30.47
C GLU A 116 -28.01 -15.59 -30.66
N LEU A 117 -27.57 -15.93 -31.87
CA LEU A 117 -26.16 -16.11 -32.18
C LEU A 117 -25.34 -14.84 -31.91
N GLU A 118 -25.84 -13.66 -32.30
CA GLU A 118 -25.19 -12.37 -32.00
C GLU A 118 -25.05 -12.15 -30.49
N LEU A 119 -26.08 -12.49 -29.68
CA LEU A 119 -26.02 -12.39 -28.22
C LEU A 119 -25.02 -13.39 -27.61
N MET A 120 -24.95 -14.60 -28.17
CA MET A 120 -23.98 -15.61 -27.71
C MET A 120 -22.53 -15.15 -27.97
N GLU A 121 -22.26 -14.54 -29.13
CA GLU A 121 -20.93 -13.96 -29.42
C GLU A 121 -20.58 -12.81 -28.45
N GLN A 122 -21.55 -11.95 -28.11
CA GLN A 122 -21.38 -10.89 -27.13
C GLN A 122 -21.12 -11.45 -25.74
N ARG A 123 -21.84 -12.51 -25.34
CA ARG A 123 -21.70 -13.20 -24.06
C ARG A 123 -20.31 -13.81 -23.93
N ASP A 124 -19.80 -14.46 -24.97
CA ASP A 124 -18.45 -15.03 -24.98
C ASP A 124 -17.38 -13.95 -24.82
N ALA A 125 -17.53 -12.80 -25.48
CA ALA A 125 -16.63 -11.67 -25.28
C ALA A 125 -16.70 -11.09 -23.85
N ALA A 126 -17.88 -10.99 -23.26
CA ALA A 126 -18.08 -10.54 -21.89
C ALA A 126 -17.46 -11.52 -20.87
N GLU A 127 -17.58 -12.82 -21.11
CA GLU A 127 -16.97 -13.87 -20.26
C GLU A 127 -15.44 -13.85 -20.32
N GLN A 128 -14.87 -13.61 -21.50
CA GLN A 128 -13.42 -13.39 -21.65
C GLN A 128 -12.96 -12.15 -20.87
N ALA A 129 -13.72 -11.05 -20.93
CA ALA A 129 -13.42 -9.85 -20.17
C ALA A 129 -13.48 -10.11 -18.66
N LEU A 130 -14.51 -10.82 -18.16
CA LEU A 130 -14.63 -11.23 -16.76
C LEU A 130 -13.45 -12.08 -16.32
N THR A 131 -13.06 -13.06 -17.14
CA THR A 131 -11.90 -13.93 -16.87
C THR A 131 -10.60 -13.10 -16.78
N ALA A 132 -10.39 -12.15 -17.67
CA ALA A 132 -9.22 -11.28 -17.64
C ALA A 132 -9.15 -10.43 -16.36
N VAL A 133 -10.28 -9.90 -15.90
CA VAL A 133 -10.35 -9.16 -14.62
C VAL A 133 -10.05 -10.07 -13.43
N GLN A 134 -10.57 -11.29 -13.42
CA GLN A 134 -10.30 -12.28 -12.36
C GLN A 134 -8.81 -12.64 -12.29
N GLN A 135 -8.13 -12.78 -13.42
CA GLN A 135 -6.68 -13.01 -13.47
C GLN A 135 -5.90 -11.82 -12.91
N ARG A 136 -6.31 -10.60 -13.23
CA ARG A 136 -5.70 -9.37 -12.68
C ARG A 136 -5.91 -9.26 -11.17
N LEU A 137 -7.08 -9.63 -10.65
CA LEU A 137 -7.36 -9.71 -9.20
C LEU A 137 -6.40 -10.68 -8.50
N THR A 138 -6.25 -11.89 -9.03
CA THR A 138 -5.35 -12.90 -8.48
C THR A 138 -3.91 -12.37 -8.45
N SER A 139 -3.41 -11.86 -9.57
CA SER A 139 -2.04 -11.33 -9.68
C SER A 139 -1.80 -10.13 -8.75
N SER A 140 -2.77 -9.21 -8.61
CA SER A 140 -2.65 -8.08 -7.69
C SER A 140 -2.68 -8.54 -6.23
N GLY A 141 -3.50 -9.56 -5.89
CA GLY A 141 -3.52 -10.18 -4.58
C GLY A 141 -2.18 -10.83 -4.22
N GLU A 142 -1.57 -11.56 -5.14
CA GLU A 142 -0.24 -12.17 -4.95
C GLU A 142 0.85 -11.11 -4.74
N ARG A 143 0.84 -10.03 -5.53
CA ARG A 143 1.78 -8.90 -5.34
C ARG A 143 1.63 -8.25 -3.97
N ARG A 144 0.40 -8.03 -3.52
CA ARG A 144 0.11 -7.51 -2.18
C ARG A 144 0.65 -8.44 -1.09
N ALA A 145 0.34 -9.73 -1.17
CA ALA A 145 0.81 -10.73 -0.20
C ALA A 145 2.35 -10.81 -0.14
N ALA A 146 3.02 -10.75 -1.30
CA ALA A 146 4.48 -10.71 -1.37
C ALA A 146 5.07 -9.43 -0.74
N ALA A 147 4.44 -8.26 -0.94
CA ALA A 147 4.85 -7.01 -0.31
C ALA A 147 4.64 -7.04 1.21
N GLU A 148 3.53 -7.60 1.68
CA GLU A 148 3.25 -7.81 3.11
C GLU A 148 4.29 -8.72 3.76
N ALA A 149 4.66 -9.82 3.12
CA ALA A 149 5.70 -10.73 3.62
C ALA A 149 7.08 -10.04 3.72
N ARG A 150 7.46 -9.21 2.73
CA ARG A 150 8.70 -8.41 2.78
C ARG A 150 8.66 -7.37 3.91
N ARG A 151 7.53 -6.66 4.07
CA ARG A 151 7.32 -5.74 5.19
C ARG A 151 7.50 -6.43 6.55
N ASP A 152 6.90 -7.60 6.72
CA ASP A 152 6.94 -8.33 7.99
C ASP A 152 8.35 -8.84 8.30
N ALA A 153 9.08 -9.30 7.29
CA ALA A 153 10.49 -9.64 7.44
C ALA A 153 11.35 -8.42 7.83
N ALA A 154 11.13 -7.27 7.18
CA ALA A 154 11.82 -6.02 7.53
C ALA A 154 11.48 -5.55 8.93
N TYR A 155 10.23 -5.68 9.37
CA TYR A 155 9.81 -5.37 10.74
C TYR A 155 10.48 -6.28 11.79
N ALA A 156 10.60 -7.57 11.49
CA ALA A 156 11.29 -8.51 12.37
C ALA A 156 12.78 -8.16 12.54
N GLU A 157 13.47 -7.80 11.46
CA GLU A 157 14.86 -7.35 11.52
C GLU A 157 15.00 -6.03 12.29
N ILE A 158 14.16 -5.04 12.02
CA ILE A 158 14.15 -3.77 12.75
C ILE A 158 13.90 -4.01 14.25
N ALA A 159 12.98 -4.91 14.61
CA ALA A 159 12.68 -5.23 16.01
C ALA A 159 13.88 -5.84 16.73
N LYS A 160 14.61 -6.76 16.11
CA LYS A 160 15.84 -7.33 16.66
C LYS A 160 16.92 -6.27 16.91
N GLU A 161 17.13 -5.39 15.92
CA GLU A 161 18.10 -4.30 16.05
C GLU A 161 17.68 -3.31 17.16
N GLN A 162 16.38 -2.98 17.26
CA GLN A 162 15.86 -2.13 18.33
C GLN A 162 16.06 -2.75 19.71
N GLU A 163 15.79 -4.03 19.87
CA GLU A 163 15.99 -4.76 21.13
C GLU A 163 17.47 -4.71 21.52
N PHE A 164 18.38 -5.04 20.63
CA PHE A 164 19.83 -4.99 20.87
C PHE A 164 20.31 -3.60 21.28
N LYS A 165 19.88 -2.56 20.54
CA LYS A 165 20.24 -1.16 20.85
C LYS A 165 19.62 -0.70 22.17
N SER A 166 18.37 -1.04 22.46
CA SER A 166 17.69 -0.69 23.70
C SER A 166 18.37 -1.33 24.92
N ALA A 167 18.79 -2.58 24.81
CA ALA A 167 19.54 -3.26 25.85
C ALA A 167 20.88 -2.56 26.19
N SER A 168 21.53 -1.93 25.19
CA SER A 168 22.78 -1.19 25.39
C SER A 168 22.58 0.17 26.07
N ARG A 169 21.39 0.77 25.94
CA ARG A 169 21.11 2.12 26.47
C ARG A 169 21.17 2.20 27.99
N GLY A 170 20.56 1.22 28.67
CA GLY A 170 20.48 1.18 30.14
C GLY A 170 21.85 1.23 30.81
N PRO A 171 22.76 0.31 30.51
CA PRO A 171 24.13 0.33 31.05
C PRO A 171 24.88 1.64 30.73
N LEU A 172 24.81 2.15 29.50
CA LEU A 172 25.44 3.41 29.14
C LEU A 172 24.93 4.60 29.95
N ALA A 173 23.62 4.64 30.22
CA ALA A 173 23.04 5.70 31.03
C ALA A 173 23.40 5.53 32.51
N ALA A 174 23.48 4.30 33.02
CA ALA A 174 23.84 4.01 34.42
C ALA A 174 25.30 4.39 34.76
N ASP A 175 26.19 4.36 33.79
CA ASP A 175 27.60 4.79 33.91
C ASP A 175 27.79 6.30 33.96
N LEU A 176 26.72 7.09 33.79
CA LEU A 176 26.76 8.55 33.75
C LEU A 176 26.15 9.18 35.00
N PRO A 177 26.59 10.40 35.41
CA PRO A 177 25.95 11.12 36.50
C PRO A 177 24.44 11.31 36.24
N PRO A 178 23.55 10.98 37.21
CA PRO A 178 22.08 11.04 36.97
C PRO A 178 21.57 12.40 36.54
N ASP A 179 22.12 13.50 37.06
CA ASP A 179 21.73 14.85 36.66
C ASP A 179 22.09 15.15 35.19
N LEU A 180 23.22 14.60 34.72
CA LEU A 180 23.68 14.76 33.34
C LEU A 180 22.76 13.99 32.38
N VAL A 181 22.33 12.78 32.73
CA VAL A 181 21.38 11.98 31.97
C VAL A 181 20.02 12.68 31.93
N THR A 182 19.55 13.20 33.06
CA THR A 182 18.28 13.94 33.15
C THR A 182 18.29 15.16 32.19
N LEU A 183 19.38 15.95 32.21
CA LEU A 183 19.52 17.08 31.29
C LEU A 183 19.57 16.63 29.84
N TYR A 184 20.33 15.57 29.54
CA TYR A 184 20.45 14.98 28.22
C TYR A 184 19.08 14.51 27.70
N ASP A 185 18.33 13.73 28.47
CA ASP A 185 17.03 13.20 28.06
C ASP A 185 15.99 14.30 27.86
N LYS A 186 16.01 15.37 28.68
CA LYS A 186 15.18 16.56 28.47
C LYS A 186 15.44 17.19 27.10
N ILE A 187 16.71 17.48 26.83
CA ILE A 187 17.10 18.13 25.57
C ILE A 187 16.79 17.22 24.37
N ARG A 188 17.07 15.91 24.49
CA ARG A 188 16.77 14.92 23.44
C ARG A 188 15.28 14.88 23.11
N THR A 189 14.44 14.90 24.13
CA THR A 189 12.98 14.89 23.93
C THR A 189 12.48 16.14 23.18
N GLU A 190 13.08 17.31 23.47
CA GLU A 190 12.70 18.58 22.88
C GLU A 190 13.27 18.76 21.45
N THR A 191 14.49 18.25 21.17
CA THR A 191 15.24 18.60 19.95
C THR A 191 15.64 17.41 19.07
N GLY A 192 15.35 16.18 19.51
CA GLY A 192 15.75 14.93 18.86
C GLY A 192 17.19 14.48 19.17
N LEU A 193 18.06 15.40 19.62
CA LEU A 193 19.47 15.14 19.96
C LEU A 193 19.82 15.81 21.29
N GLY A 194 20.25 15.04 22.31
CA GLY A 194 20.62 15.59 23.62
C GLY A 194 22.02 16.17 23.66
N ALA A 195 22.97 15.55 22.97
CA ALA A 195 24.38 15.96 22.94
C ALA A 195 24.95 15.91 21.53
N ALA A 196 25.97 16.73 21.28
CA ALA A 196 26.66 16.77 20.02
C ALA A 196 28.17 17.13 20.20
N LEU A 197 29.02 16.53 19.39
CA LEU A 197 30.43 16.83 19.36
C LEU A 197 30.64 18.24 18.79
N VAL A 198 31.49 19.03 19.42
CA VAL A 198 32.04 20.24 18.79
C VAL A 198 33.17 19.79 17.86
N ARG A 199 33.12 20.15 16.60
CA ARG A 199 34.14 19.80 15.61
C ARG A 199 34.56 21.03 14.81
N SER A 200 35.85 21.33 14.80
CA SER A 200 36.42 22.49 14.07
C SER A 200 35.66 23.79 14.33
N GLY A 201 35.37 24.09 15.60
CA GLY A 201 34.67 25.32 16.00
C GLY A 201 33.17 25.33 15.66
N ARG A 202 32.57 24.20 15.27
CA ARG A 202 31.14 24.09 14.93
C ARG A 202 30.38 23.17 15.88
N CYS A 203 29.13 23.52 16.17
CA CYS A 203 28.23 22.63 16.89
C CYS A 203 27.78 21.46 15.98
N GLY A 204 28.12 20.22 16.34
CA GLY A 204 27.71 19.05 15.55
C GLY A 204 26.22 18.80 15.52
N GLY A 205 25.44 19.45 16.40
CA GLY A 205 23.97 19.31 16.44
C GLY A 205 23.22 20.18 15.43
N CYS A 206 23.51 21.50 15.39
CA CYS A 206 22.90 22.44 14.44
C CYS A 206 23.83 22.81 13.27
N ARG A 207 25.08 22.39 13.32
CA ARG A 207 26.15 22.69 12.32
C ARG A 207 26.53 24.15 12.18
N ILE A 208 26.02 25.03 13.06
CA ILE A 208 26.35 26.44 13.10
C ILE A 208 27.77 26.59 13.69
N GLU A 209 28.55 27.46 13.08
CA GLU A 209 29.89 27.84 13.56
C GLU A 209 29.80 28.74 14.78
N LEU A 210 30.66 28.50 15.74
CA LEU A 210 30.74 29.29 16.96
C LEU A 210 31.58 30.53 16.70
N TYR A 211 31.05 31.72 16.97
CA TYR A 211 31.73 32.98 16.73
C TYR A 211 31.82 33.82 17.98
N GLY A 212 32.79 34.75 17.99
CA GLY A 212 32.89 35.83 18.96
C GLY A 212 32.82 35.36 20.42
N ALA A 213 31.84 35.88 21.15
CA ALA A 213 31.65 35.60 22.58
C ALA A 213 31.32 34.12 22.85
N ASP A 214 30.55 33.46 21.96
CA ASP A 214 30.21 32.04 22.13
C ASP A 214 31.44 31.14 22.02
N LEU A 215 32.26 31.34 21.01
CA LEU A 215 33.52 30.61 20.84
C LEU A 215 34.44 30.84 22.05
N ALA A 216 34.57 32.11 22.50
CA ALA A 216 35.37 32.45 23.68
C ALA A 216 34.85 31.75 24.94
N ARG A 217 33.55 31.76 25.18
CA ARG A 217 32.88 31.08 26.29
C ARG A 217 33.13 29.57 26.27
N VAL A 218 32.94 28.94 25.12
CA VAL A 218 33.13 27.47 24.98
C VAL A 218 34.60 27.09 25.16
N LYS A 219 35.52 27.93 24.67
CA LYS A 219 36.96 27.71 24.77
C LYS A 219 37.50 27.95 26.18
N SER A 220 37.02 28.98 26.89
CA SER A 220 37.46 29.32 28.24
C SER A 220 36.79 28.52 29.36
N ALA A 221 35.69 27.85 29.07
CA ALA A 221 34.95 27.04 30.07
C ALA A 221 35.84 25.92 30.61
N PRO A 222 35.86 25.68 31.92
CA PRO A 222 36.57 24.56 32.54
C PRO A 222 36.19 23.23 31.87
N ALA A 223 37.12 22.28 31.84
CA ALA A 223 36.91 21.03 31.13
C ALA A 223 35.71 20.20 31.70
N ASP A 224 35.42 20.38 33.00
CA ASP A 224 34.30 19.74 33.71
C ASP A 224 32.98 20.52 33.58
N ASP A 225 32.94 21.68 32.97
CA ASP A 225 31.71 22.42 32.74
C ASP A 225 30.93 21.84 31.54
N VAL A 226 29.67 21.55 31.78
CA VAL A 226 28.70 21.12 30.73
C VAL A 226 28.20 22.35 29.97
N VAL A 227 28.75 22.57 28.79
CA VAL A 227 28.43 23.71 27.92
C VAL A 227 27.28 23.37 26.97
N ARG A 228 26.39 24.34 26.75
CA ARG A 228 25.25 24.19 25.82
C ARG A 228 25.41 25.18 24.67
N CYS A 229 24.96 24.74 23.49
CA CYS A 229 24.90 25.62 22.32
C CYS A 229 23.80 26.68 22.52
N GLU A 230 24.11 27.95 22.23
CA GLU A 230 23.12 29.04 22.36
C GLU A 230 21.99 28.89 21.33
N GLU A 231 22.32 28.44 20.12
CA GLU A 231 21.38 28.31 19.02
C GLU A 231 20.42 27.11 19.20
N CYS A 232 20.95 25.94 19.50
CA CYS A 232 20.13 24.70 19.51
C CYS A 232 19.96 24.06 20.88
N ARG A 233 20.55 24.64 21.92
CA ARG A 233 20.44 24.23 23.34
C ARG A 233 21.02 22.85 23.68
N ARG A 234 21.55 22.10 22.70
CA ARG A 234 22.18 20.78 22.91
C ARG A 234 23.44 20.86 23.71
N ILE A 235 23.73 19.81 24.46
CA ILE A 235 25.01 19.70 25.16
C ILE A 235 26.13 19.60 24.15
N MET A 236 27.14 20.48 24.27
CA MET A 236 28.32 20.50 23.41
C MET A 236 29.44 19.70 24.09
N VAL A 237 29.81 18.59 23.51
CA VAL A 237 30.93 17.78 23.99
C VAL A 237 32.21 18.27 23.32
N ARG A 238 33.21 18.64 24.16
CA ARG A 238 34.51 19.11 23.72
C ARG A 238 35.52 17.97 23.74
N THR A 239 36.31 17.84 22.67
CA THR A 239 37.38 16.83 22.55
C THR A 239 38.58 17.47 21.88
N SER A 240 39.68 16.72 21.70
CA SER A 240 40.86 17.17 20.92
C SER A 240 40.51 17.54 19.46
N GLU A 241 39.40 16.99 18.90
CA GLU A 241 38.94 17.29 17.54
C GLU A 241 38.11 18.60 17.47
N SER A 242 37.84 19.23 18.60
CA SER A 242 36.95 20.41 18.63
C SER A 242 37.54 21.63 17.96
N GLY A 243 38.88 21.74 17.84
CA GLY A 243 39.56 22.90 17.26
C GLY A 243 39.33 24.16 18.08
N LEU A 244 39.30 24.04 19.41
CA LEU A 244 39.06 25.12 20.38
C LEU A 244 40.35 25.65 21.00
#